data_1cede82d397fca0bb449dd1f6720131b
#
_entry.id   1cede82d397fca0bb449dd1f6720131b
#
_cell.length_a   1.000
_cell.length_b   1.000
_cell.length_c   1.000
_cell.angle_alpha   90.00
_cell.angle_beta   90.00
_cell.angle_gamma   90.00
#
_symmetry.space_group_name_H-M   'P 1'
#
loop_
_entity.id
_entity.type
_entity.pdbx_description
1 polymer ?
#
loop_
_entity_poly.entity_id
_entity_poly.type
_entity_poly.pdbx_seq_one_letter_code
_entity_poly.pdbx_strand_id
1 'polypeptide(L)'
;SSDLMEPVRGGSLAIMPPQVQEVFKKAEPEMSVASWAIRYAASLDGLITVLSGMSTEEQLNDNVSYMENFQPLNEAERATVQQVVDILNSLPTIPCTACKYCVDGCPQKINIPGIFKTMNDLTLYNNVEGAKRSYENVTKEGGKAGDCVQCGACEAHCPQKIQIIETLKKAAQTFA
;
A
#
# COMPACT_ATOMS: atom_id res chain seq x y z
N SER A 1 -11.73 23.42 8.08
CA SER A 1 -10.60 22.83 8.83
C SER A 1 -10.93 21.40 9.23
N SER A 2 -9.96 20.50 9.13
CA SER A 2 -10.13 19.10 9.44
C SER A 2 -8.85 18.48 10.03
N ASP A 3 -9.02 17.36 10.72
CA ASP A 3 -7.93 16.54 11.20
C ASP A 3 -7.64 15.46 10.14
N LEU A 4 -6.36 15.11 9.93
CA LEU A 4 -5.97 14.05 9.02
C LEU A 4 -5.41 12.88 9.83
N MET A 5 -5.98 11.70 9.62
CA MET A 5 -5.53 10.44 10.23
C MET A 5 -4.75 9.58 9.23
N GLU A 6 -3.91 8.70 9.75
CA GLU A 6 -3.13 7.72 8.98
C GLU A 6 -2.24 8.34 7.87
N PRO A 7 -1.43 9.37 8.17
CA PRO A 7 -0.59 10.01 7.16
C PRO A 7 0.40 9.05 6.50
N VAL A 8 0.76 7.96 7.15
CA VAL A 8 1.64 6.89 6.64
C VAL A 8 0.89 5.63 6.20
N ARG A 9 -0.44 5.69 6.04
CA ARG A 9 -1.27 4.58 5.57
C ARG A 9 -1.02 3.29 6.36
N GLY A 10 -1.19 3.34 7.67
CA GLY A 10 -0.93 2.19 8.56
C GLY A 10 0.52 1.69 8.52
N GLY A 11 1.49 2.59 8.30
CA GLY A 11 2.92 2.27 8.20
C GLY A 11 3.41 1.88 6.81
N SER A 12 2.51 1.67 5.83
CA SER A 12 2.92 1.23 4.48
C SER A 12 3.82 2.25 3.76
N LEU A 13 3.60 3.55 3.98
CA LEU A 13 4.43 4.60 3.39
C LEU A 13 5.77 4.83 4.11
N ALA A 14 6.00 4.17 5.24
CA ALA A 14 7.30 4.18 5.91
C ALA A 14 8.26 3.10 5.36
N ILE A 15 7.71 2.06 4.70
CA ILE A 15 8.47 0.93 4.14
C ILE A 15 8.21 0.90 2.64
N MET A 16 9.00 1.66 1.89
CA MET A 16 8.84 1.82 0.44
C MET A 16 9.86 0.95 -0.31
N PRO A 17 9.60 0.61 -1.59
CA PRO A 17 10.57 -0.08 -2.43
C PRO A 17 11.92 0.65 -2.49
N PRO A 18 13.06 -0.07 -2.64
CA PRO A 18 14.40 0.53 -2.65
C PRO A 18 14.54 1.70 -3.63
N GLN A 19 13.96 1.60 -4.83
CA GLN A 19 14.01 2.67 -5.83
C GLN A 19 13.35 3.97 -5.38
N VAL A 20 12.30 3.88 -4.54
CA VAL A 20 11.62 5.04 -3.96
C VAL A 20 12.47 5.62 -2.82
N GLN A 21 13.03 4.74 -1.97
CA GLN A 21 13.91 5.17 -0.88
C GLN A 21 15.13 5.93 -1.42
N GLU A 22 15.72 5.48 -2.55
CA GLU A 22 16.84 6.17 -3.20
C GLU A 22 16.47 7.58 -3.66
N VAL A 23 15.26 7.79 -4.19
CA VAL A 23 14.80 9.12 -4.61
C VAL A 23 14.73 10.05 -3.41
N PHE A 24 14.10 9.61 -2.34
CA PHE A 24 13.99 10.41 -1.10
C PHE A 24 15.36 10.68 -0.48
N LYS A 25 16.23 9.67 -0.42
CA LYS A 25 17.58 9.80 0.14
C LYS A 25 18.50 10.73 -0.66
N LYS A 26 18.30 10.83 -1.98
CA LYS A 26 19.02 11.80 -2.81
C LYS A 26 18.56 13.23 -2.57
N ALA A 27 17.27 13.42 -2.33
CA ALA A 27 16.71 14.74 -2.07
C ALA A 27 17.06 15.25 -0.66
N GLU A 28 16.88 14.41 0.35
CA GLU A 28 17.12 14.72 1.77
C GLU A 28 17.73 13.51 2.48
N PRO A 29 19.06 13.39 2.54
CA PRO A 29 19.74 12.20 3.07
C PRO A 29 19.45 11.90 4.54
N GLU A 30 19.19 12.93 5.34
CA GLU A 30 18.97 12.83 6.79
C GLU A 30 17.48 12.58 7.15
N MET A 31 16.57 12.72 6.20
CA MET A 31 15.14 12.55 6.43
C MET A 31 14.71 11.09 6.29
N SER A 32 13.87 10.64 7.22
CA SER A 32 13.24 9.32 7.11
C SER A 32 12.24 9.25 5.95
N VAL A 33 11.96 8.05 5.44
CA VAL A 33 10.93 7.86 4.41
C VAL A 33 9.55 8.27 4.94
N ALA A 34 9.25 7.99 6.22
CA ALA A 34 8.00 8.38 6.87
C ALA A 34 7.81 9.90 6.90
N SER A 35 8.90 10.68 7.07
CA SER A 35 8.84 12.14 7.12
C SER A 35 8.23 12.75 5.86
N TRP A 36 8.50 12.19 4.68
CA TRP A 36 7.93 12.67 3.42
C TRP A 36 6.42 12.56 3.38
N ALA A 37 5.86 11.44 3.87
CA ALA A 37 4.40 11.23 3.91
C ALA A 37 3.74 12.16 4.93
N ILE A 38 4.32 12.32 6.12
CA ILE A 38 3.77 13.17 7.18
C ILE A 38 3.88 14.65 6.79
N ARG A 39 5.03 15.09 6.28
CA ARG A 39 5.24 16.47 5.83
C ARG A 39 4.36 16.81 4.62
N TYR A 40 4.16 15.87 3.67
CA TYR A 40 3.23 16.06 2.57
C TYR A 40 1.81 16.28 3.09
N ALA A 41 1.33 15.42 3.98
CA ALA A 41 0.01 15.56 4.59
C ALA A 41 -0.13 16.91 5.33
N ALA A 42 0.85 17.26 6.16
CA ALA A 42 0.85 18.52 6.91
C ALA A 42 0.96 19.77 6.02
N SER A 43 1.43 19.63 4.78
CA SER A 43 1.51 20.72 3.80
C SER A 43 0.19 21.01 3.06
N LEU A 44 -0.87 20.27 3.34
CA LEU A 44 -2.19 20.49 2.73
C LEU A 44 -2.92 21.64 3.43
N ASP A 45 -3.56 22.50 2.65
CA ASP A 45 -4.33 23.62 3.17
C ASP A 45 -5.58 23.13 3.97
N GLY A 46 -5.91 23.87 5.02
CA GLY A 46 -7.12 23.64 5.79
C GLY A 46 -7.03 22.53 6.84
N LEU A 47 -5.85 21.96 7.08
CA LEU A 47 -5.63 21.05 8.19
C LEU A 47 -5.35 21.79 9.50
N ILE A 48 -5.91 21.28 10.59
CA ILE A 48 -5.60 21.73 11.97
C ILE A 48 -4.46 20.86 12.52
N THR A 49 -4.54 19.55 12.30
CA THR A 49 -3.57 18.59 12.83
C THR A 49 -3.43 17.36 11.96
N VAL A 50 -2.28 16.70 12.08
CA VAL A 50 -2.00 15.39 11.47
C VAL A 50 -1.73 14.41 12.62
N LEU A 51 -2.56 13.36 12.69
CA LEU A 51 -2.48 12.35 13.74
C LEU A 51 -1.61 11.18 13.28
N SER A 52 -0.44 11.03 13.87
CA SER A 52 0.48 9.93 13.59
C SER A 52 0.34 8.80 14.61
N GLY A 53 0.29 7.54 14.13
CA GLY A 53 0.19 6.33 14.95
C GLY A 53 1.56 5.82 15.42
N MET A 54 2.40 6.66 15.99
CA MET A 54 3.71 6.31 16.55
C MET A 54 3.58 5.30 17.68
N SER A 55 4.43 4.28 17.70
CA SER A 55 4.43 3.22 18.73
C SER A 55 5.80 2.98 19.37
N THR A 56 6.85 3.67 18.90
CA THR A 56 8.20 3.62 19.48
C THR A 56 8.74 5.02 19.72
N GLU A 57 9.70 5.14 20.64
CA GLU A 57 10.40 6.39 20.95
C GLU A 57 11.17 6.94 19.75
N GLU A 58 11.74 6.04 18.92
CA GLU A 58 12.44 6.42 17.69
C GLU A 58 11.49 7.10 16.69
N GLN A 59 10.29 6.55 16.50
CA GLN A 59 9.27 7.15 15.62
C GLN A 59 8.79 8.51 16.16
N LEU A 60 8.67 8.65 17.49
CA LEU A 60 8.31 9.91 18.11
C LEU A 60 9.41 10.96 17.86
N ASN A 61 10.65 10.61 18.14
CA ASN A 61 11.79 11.52 17.96
C ASN A 61 11.98 11.92 16.50
N ASP A 62 11.82 10.96 15.56
CA ASP A 62 11.84 11.23 14.12
C ASP A 62 10.74 12.24 13.76
N ASN A 63 9.48 11.99 14.15
CA ASN A 63 8.37 12.88 13.83
C ASN A 63 8.52 14.28 14.44
N VAL A 64 9.00 14.39 15.69
CA VAL A 64 9.23 15.68 16.35
C VAL A 64 10.33 16.45 15.65
N SER A 65 11.40 15.79 15.18
CA SER A 65 12.56 16.43 14.56
C SER A 65 12.22 17.35 13.39
N TYR A 66 11.21 17.01 12.60
CA TYR A 66 10.78 17.82 11.45
C TYR A 66 9.45 18.55 11.65
N MET A 67 8.70 18.23 12.71
CA MET A 67 7.41 18.89 12.99
C MET A 67 7.53 20.03 14.00
N GLU A 68 8.56 20.05 14.86
CA GLU A 68 8.78 21.12 15.86
C GLU A 68 8.92 22.50 15.19
N ASN A 69 9.63 22.57 14.06
CA ASN A 69 9.78 23.79 13.25
C ASN A 69 9.27 23.55 11.83
N PHE A 70 8.05 23.02 11.72
CA PHE A 70 7.47 22.59 10.47
C PHE A 70 7.49 23.67 9.38
N GLN A 71 7.99 23.27 8.21
CA GLN A 71 7.88 24.04 6.96
C GLN A 71 7.12 23.21 5.93
N PRO A 72 6.11 23.76 5.25
CA PRO A 72 5.44 23.08 4.15
C PRO A 72 6.43 22.66 3.06
N LEU A 73 6.14 21.56 2.36
CA LEU A 73 6.98 21.12 1.26
C LEU A 73 7.11 22.22 0.21
N ASN A 74 8.35 22.55 -0.14
CA ASN A 74 8.67 23.46 -1.23
C ASN A 74 8.46 22.79 -2.62
N GLU A 75 8.65 23.55 -3.70
CA GLU A 75 8.44 23.05 -5.07
C GLU A 75 9.35 21.87 -5.43
N ALA A 76 10.61 21.89 -5.01
CA ALA A 76 11.56 20.81 -5.28
C ALA A 76 11.17 19.53 -4.54
N GLU A 77 10.75 19.65 -3.28
CA GLU A 77 10.24 18.52 -2.49
C GLU A 77 8.94 17.96 -3.07
N ARG A 78 8.02 18.82 -3.52
CA ARG A 78 6.80 18.39 -4.21
C ARG A 78 7.10 17.65 -5.52
N ALA A 79 8.10 18.12 -6.29
CA ALA A 79 8.57 17.44 -7.49
C ALA A 79 9.17 16.06 -7.16
N THR A 80 9.91 15.95 -6.06
CA THR A 80 10.43 14.67 -5.54
C THR A 80 9.30 13.70 -5.22
N VAL A 81 8.25 14.16 -4.52
CA VAL A 81 7.06 13.35 -4.24
C VAL A 81 6.37 12.94 -5.55
N GLN A 82 6.24 13.84 -6.53
CA GLN A 82 5.66 13.50 -7.83
C GLN A 82 6.47 12.43 -8.57
N GLN A 83 7.79 12.50 -8.54
CA GLN A 83 8.66 11.46 -9.10
C GLN A 83 8.40 10.09 -8.43
N VAL A 84 8.22 10.07 -7.13
CA VAL A 84 7.86 8.84 -6.40
C VAL A 84 6.50 8.31 -6.82
N VAL A 85 5.49 9.17 -6.98
CA VAL A 85 4.17 8.80 -7.49
C VAL A 85 4.28 8.17 -8.88
N ASP A 86 5.10 8.73 -9.77
CA ASP A 86 5.31 8.20 -11.12
C ASP A 86 5.97 6.81 -11.08
N ILE A 87 6.97 6.62 -10.21
CA ILE A 87 7.58 5.30 -9.98
C ILE A 87 6.53 4.29 -9.50
N LEU A 88 5.74 4.62 -8.48
CA LEU A 88 4.72 3.72 -7.94
C LEU A 88 3.65 3.38 -9.00
N ASN A 89 3.25 4.34 -9.82
CA ASN A 89 2.29 4.12 -10.91
C ASN A 89 2.85 3.24 -12.04
N SER A 90 4.18 3.18 -12.19
CA SER A 90 4.84 2.32 -13.18
C SER A 90 4.97 0.85 -12.73
N LEU A 91 4.74 0.56 -11.45
CA LEU A 91 4.86 -0.80 -10.93
C LEU A 91 3.73 -1.72 -11.47
N PRO A 92 4.05 -3.00 -11.74
CA PRO A 92 3.10 -3.94 -12.31
C PRO A 92 2.06 -4.38 -11.27
N THR A 93 1.04 -3.57 -11.07
CA THR A 93 -0.08 -3.91 -10.18
C THR A 93 -1.20 -4.63 -10.93
N ILE A 94 -1.96 -5.44 -10.19
CA ILE A 94 -3.15 -6.14 -10.70
C ILE A 94 -4.27 -5.11 -10.85
N PRO A 95 -4.87 -4.90 -12.05
CA PRO A 95 -5.88 -3.86 -12.30
C PRO A 95 -7.27 -4.26 -11.78
N CYS A 96 -7.36 -4.70 -10.52
CA CYS A 96 -8.59 -5.13 -9.89
C CYS A 96 -9.35 -3.93 -9.32
N THR A 97 -10.62 -3.75 -9.77
CA THR A 97 -11.51 -2.67 -9.30
C THR A 97 -12.35 -3.06 -8.07
N ALA A 98 -12.12 -4.23 -7.51
CA ALA A 98 -12.85 -4.76 -6.35
C ALA A 98 -14.39 -4.82 -6.53
N CYS A 99 -14.87 -5.01 -7.76
CA CYS A 99 -16.31 -5.11 -8.10
C CYS A 99 -17.00 -6.36 -7.52
N LYS A 100 -16.24 -7.37 -7.07
CA LYS A 100 -16.65 -8.61 -6.40
C LYS A 100 -17.41 -9.63 -7.27
N TYR A 101 -17.66 -9.39 -8.55
CA TYR A 101 -18.38 -10.35 -9.43
C TYR A 101 -17.71 -11.74 -9.50
N CYS A 102 -16.43 -11.84 -9.21
CA CYS A 102 -15.70 -13.09 -9.15
C CYS A 102 -15.88 -13.88 -7.84
N VAL A 103 -16.47 -13.29 -6.81
CA VAL A 103 -16.58 -13.91 -5.48
C VAL A 103 -17.80 -14.81 -5.39
N ASP A 104 -18.94 -14.32 -5.85
CA ASP A 104 -20.24 -15.02 -5.71
C ASP A 104 -20.28 -16.36 -6.45
N GLY A 105 -19.57 -16.47 -7.58
CA GLY A 105 -19.45 -17.71 -8.35
C GLY A 105 -18.29 -18.63 -7.96
N CYS A 106 -17.52 -18.29 -6.93
CA CYS A 106 -16.36 -19.09 -6.53
C CYS A 106 -16.78 -20.27 -5.61
N PRO A 107 -16.61 -21.55 -6.04
CA PRO A 107 -16.97 -22.70 -5.22
C PRO A 107 -16.16 -22.81 -3.92
N GLN A 108 -14.94 -22.25 -3.92
CA GLN A 108 -14.05 -22.22 -2.75
C GLN A 108 -14.21 -20.96 -1.90
N LYS A 109 -15.14 -20.07 -2.26
CA LYS A 109 -15.40 -18.79 -1.54
C LYS A 109 -14.12 -17.96 -1.33
N ILE A 110 -13.23 -17.96 -2.31
CA ILE A 110 -11.97 -17.21 -2.25
C ILE A 110 -12.28 -15.71 -2.34
N ASN A 111 -11.78 -14.93 -1.39
CA ASN A 111 -11.84 -13.47 -1.44
C ASN A 111 -10.81 -12.91 -2.43
N ILE A 112 -11.06 -13.14 -3.73
CA ILE A 112 -10.15 -12.78 -4.84
C ILE A 112 -9.73 -11.30 -4.78
N PRO A 113 -10.67 -10.31 -4.64
CA PRO A 113 -10.28 -8.90 -4.58
C PRO A 113 -9.41 -8.57 -3.36
N GLY A 114 -9.67 -9.19 -2.21
CA GLY A 114 -8.86 -9.01 -1.01
C GLY A 114 -7.43 -9.53 -1.19
N ILE A 115 -7.27 -10.71 -1.80
CA ILE A 115 -5.96 -11.28 -2.12
C ILE A 115 -5.21 -10.39 -3.13
N PHE A 116 -5.88 -9.90 -4.17
CA PHE A 116 -5.27 -9.03 -5.18
C PHE A 116 -4.84 -7.68 -4.59
N LYS A 117 -5.64 -7.11 -3.70
CA LYS A 117 -5.24 -5.91 -2.95
C LYS A 117 -3.97 -6.17 -2.14
N THR A 118 -3.89 -7.31 -1.45
CA THR A 118 -2.71 -7.69 -0.66
C THR A 118 -1.46 -7.86 -1.55
N MET A 119 -1.60 -8.48 -2.73
CA MET A 119 -0.52 -8.58 -3.71
C MET A 119 -0.06 -7.21 -4.21
N ASN A 120 -1.01 -6.32 -4.51
CA ASN A 120 -0.71 -4.95 -4.92
C ASN A 120 -0.01 -4.16 -3.81
N ASP A 121 -0.49 -4.27 -2.57
CA ASP A 121 0.15 -3.60 -1.43
C ASP A 121 1.58 -4.12 -1.21
N LEU A 122 1.84 -5.41 -1.40
CA LEU A 122 3.20 -5.97 -1.38
C LEU A 122 4.07 -5.40 -2.50
N THR A 123 3.56 -5.31 -3.72
CA THR A 123 4.28 -4.75 -4.87
C THR A 123 4.60 -3.27 -4.68
N LEU A 124 3.63 -2.49 -4.16
CA LEU A 124 3.76 -1.04 -4.00
C LEU A 124 4.64 -0.63 -2.82
N TYR A 125 4.56 -1.37 -1.70
CA TYR A 125 5.17 -0.94 -0.44
C TYR A 125 6.28 -1.86 0.07
N ASN A 126 6.47 -3.04 -0.56
CA ASN A 126 7.48 -4.04 -0.17
C ASN A 126 7.40 -4.45 1.32
N ASN A 127 6.22 -4.31 1.94
CA ASN A 127 5.98 -4.69 3.33
C ASN A 127 5.53 -6.15 3.42
N VAL A 128 6.50 -7.07 3.47
CA VAL A 128 6.24 -8.53 3.48
C VAL A 128 5.41 -8.96 4.70
N GLU A 129 5.77 -8.48 5.89
CA GLU A 129 5.07 -8.86 7.13
C GLU A 129 3.64 -8.29 7.18
N GLY A 130 3.44 -7.06 6.71
CA GLY A 130 2.12 -6.47 6.57
C GLY A 130 1.26 -7.22 5.55
N ALA A 131 1.85 -7.65 4.44
CA ALA A 131 1.16 -8.41 3.41
C ALA A 131 0.76 -9.80 3.91
N LYS A 132 1.63 -10.52 4.64
CA LYS A 132 1.30 -11.81 5.26
C LYS A 132 0.11 -11.69 6.21
N ARG A 133 0.15 -10.73 7.13
CA ARG A 133 -0.99 -10.48 8.05
C ARG A 133 -2.27 -10.13 7.30
N SER A 134 -2.17 -9.30 6.25
CA SER A 134 -3.33 -8.96 5.41
C SER A 134 -3.88 -10.20 4.70
N TYR A 135 -3.01 -11.05 4.15
CA TYR A 135 -3.40 -12.29 3.50
C TYR A 135 -4.14 -13.24 4.46
N GLU A 136 -3.61 -13.45 5.65
CA GLU A 136 -4.26 -14.25 6.71
C GLU A 136 -5.65 -13.70 7.04
N ASN A 137 -5.79 -12.38 7.19
CA ASN A 137 -7.07 -11.75 7.49
C ASN A 137 -8.09 -11.93 6.35
N VAL A 138 -7.70 -11.70 5.10
CA VAL A 138 -8.62 -11.78 3.95
C VAL A 138 -9.02 -13.22 3.58
N THR A 139 -8.24 -14.20 4.05
CA THR A 139 -8.52 -15.65 3.84
C THR A 139 -9.10 -16.35 5.06
N LYS A 140 -9.38 -15.62 6.16
CA LYS A 140 -9.85 -16.19 7.42
C LYS A 140 -11.23 -16.85 7.32
N GLU A 141 -12.14 -16.27 6.53
CA GLU A 141 -13.53 -16.71 6.38
C GLU A 141 -13.82 -17.42 5.05
N GLY A 142 -12.80 -17.65 4.22
CA GLY A 142 -12.95 -18.24 2.89
C GLY A 142 -11.72 -19.04 2.47
N GLY A 143 -11.74 -19.53 1.23
CA GLY A 143 -10.62 -20.26 0.66
C GLY A 143 -9.36 -19.40 0.52
N LYS A 144 -8.20 -20.04 0.70
CA LYS A 144 -6.89 -19.45 0.38
C LYS A 144 -6.66 -19.45 -1.14
N ALA A 145 -5.67 -18.71 -1.59
CA ALA A 145 -5.29 -18.69 -3.01
C ALA A 145 -4.96 -20.09 -3.56
N GLY A 146 -4.32 -20.94 -2.75
CA GLY A 146 -3.97 -22.31 -3.10
C GLY A 146 -5.17 -23.28 -3.23
N ASP A 147 -6.33 -22.93 -2.67
CA ASP A 147 -7.54 -23.76 -2.76
C ASP A 147 -8.27 -23.60 -4.11
N CYS A 148 -7.71 -22.79 -5.02
CA CYS A 148 -8.30 -22.55 -6.33
C CYS A 148 -8.36 -23.84 -7.18
N VAL A 149 -9.58 -24.28 -7.48
CA VAL A 149 -9.84 -25.47 -8.33
C VAL A 149 -9.81 -25.17 -9.84
N GLN A 150 -9.41 -23.96 -10.22
CA GLN A 150 -9.21 -23.53 -11.63
C GLN A 150 -10.46 -23.70 -12.51
N CYS A 151 -11.66 -23.55 -11.97
CA CYS A 151 -12.93 -23.74 -12.71
C CYS A 151 -13.23 -22.66 -13.76
N GLY A 152 -12.53 -21.52 -13.74
CA GLY A 152 -12.70 -20.42 -14.71
C GLY A 152 -13.90 -19.49 -14.46
N ALA A 153 -14.82 -19.81 -13.55
CA ALA A 153 -16.02 -19.01 -13.31
C ALA A 153 -15.74 -17.54 -12.98
N CYS A 154 -14.69 -17.28 -12.17
CA CYS A 154 -14.29 -15.92 -11.81
C CYS A 154 -13.76 -15.11 -13.00
N GLU A 155 -13.02 -15.72 -13.91
CA GLU A 155 -12.48 -15.06 -15.12
C GLU A 155 -13.58 -14.72 -16.13
N ALA A 156 -14.57 -15.61 -16.29
CA ALA A 156 -15.72 -15.37 -17.15
C ALA A 156 -16.53 -14.12 -16.75
N HIS A 157 -16.59 -13.81 -15.43
CA HIS A 157 -17.34 -12.67 -14.91
C HIS A 157 -16.47 -11.42 -14.65
N CYS A 158 -15.15 -11.48 -14.89
CA CYS A 158 -14.26 -10.35 -14.62
C CYS A 158 -14.36 -9.28 -15.71
N PRO A 159 -14.86 -8.05 -15.41
CA PRO A 159 -14.93 -6.97 -16.38
C PRO A 159 -13.55 -6.51 -16.87
N GLN A 160 -12.53 -6.66 -16.01
CA GLN A 160 -11.14 -6.30 -16.31
C GLN A 160 -10.37 -7.40 -17.04
N LYS A 161 -11.00 -8.57 -17.28
CA LYS A 161 -10.39 -9.73 -17.95
C LYS A 161 -9.04 -10.14 -17.35
N ILE A 162 -8.91 -10.04 -16.02
CA ILE A 162 -7.72 -10.44 -15.29
C ILE A 162 -7.57 -11.96 -15.36
N GLN A 163 -6.36 -12.43 -15.57
CA GLN A 163 -6.00 -13.85 -15.47
C GLN A 163 -5.95 -14.26 -13.98
N ILE A 164 -7.16 -14.45 -13.40
CA ILE A 164 -7.36 -14.63 -11.98
C ILE A 164 -6.70 -15.91 -11.48
N ILE A 165 -6.82 -17.00 -12.23
CA ILE A 165 -6.27 -18.32 -11.86
C ILE A 165 -4.74 -18.23 -11.74
N GLU A 166 -4.07 -17.65 -12.74
CA GLU A 166 -2.62 -17.48 -12.71
C GLU A 166 -2.16 -16.53 -11.61
N THR A 167 -2.93 -15.48 -11.36
CA THR A 167 -2.63 -14.53 -10.29
C THR A 167 -2.81 -15.17 -8.91
N LEU A 168 -3.83 -16.02 -8.71
CA LEU A 168 -4.00 -16.79 -7.48
C LEU A 168 -2.87 -17.81 -7.26
N LYS A 169 -2.37 -18.47 -8.33
CA LYS A 169 -1.18 -19.34 -8.22
C LYS A 169 0.03 -18.58 -7.73
N LYS A 170 0.29 -17.38 -8.27
CA LYS A 170 1.38 -16.51 -7.80
C LYS A 170 1.18 -16.10 -6.34
N ALA A 171 -0.04 -15.72 -5.96
CA ALA A 171 -0.35 -15.37 -4.58
C ALA A 171 -0.13 -16.56 -3.63
N ALA A 172 -0.52 -17.77 -4.01
CA ALA A 172 -0.29 -18.98 -3.23
C ALA A 172 1.21 -19.24 -3.02
N GLN A 173 2.04 -19.03 -4.05
CA GLN A 173 3.51 -19.18 -3.93
C GLN A 173 4.13 -18.08 -3.05
N THR A 174 3.59 -16.86 -3.12
CA THR A 174 4.10 -15.70 -2.35
C THR A 174 3.80 -15.82 -0.86
N PHE A 175 2.64 -16.38 -0.50
CA PHE A 175 2.16 -16.47 0.88
C PHE A 175 2.12 -17.90 1.45
N ALA A 176 2.85 -18.82 0.81
CA ALA A 176 3.00 -20.20 1.29
C ALA A 176 3.76 -20.30 2.62
#